data_0bb45372910b2e2e32970d6dd8189f64
#
_entry.id   0bb45372910b2e2e32970d6dd8189f64
#
_cell.length_a   1.000
_cell.length_b   1.000
_cell.length_c   1.000
_cell.angle_alpha   90.00
_cell.angle_beta   90.00
_cell.angle_gamma   90.00
#
_symmetry.space_group_name_H-M   'P 1'
#
loop_
_entity.id
_entity.type
_entity.pdbx_description
1 polymer ?
#
loop_
_entity_poly.entity_id
_entity_poly.type
_entity_poly.pdbx_seq_one_letter_code
_entity_poly.pdbx_strand_id
1 'polypeptide(L)' 'MKKNQHVVPSGDRWAVRGEGNSRKTRITQTQREAIEIARTIARKEQSELV' A
#
# COMPACT_ATOMS: atom_id res chain seq x y z
N MET A 1 -12.72 8.76 -6.93
CA MET A 1 -13.05 7.42 -6.50
C MET A 1 -12.02 6.89 -5.52
N LYS A 2 -12.44 6.29 -4.43
CA LYS A 2 -11.53 5.77 -3.42
C LYS A 2 -10.90 4.46 -3.90
N LYS A 3 -9.64 4.29 -3.60
CA LYS A 3 -8.91 3.09 -4.01
C LYS A 3 -8.41 2.34 -2.78
N ASN A 4 -8.62 1.05 -2.76
CA ASN A 4 -8.07 0.21 -1.71
C ASN A 4 -6.56 0.12 -1.88
N GLN A 5 -5.86 -0.03 -0.77
CA GLN A 5 -4.41 -0.13 -0.80
C GLN A 5 -4.01 -1.59 -0.61
N HIS A 6 -3.04 -2.02 -1.41
CA HIS A 6 -2.52 -3.38 -1.36
C HIS A 6 -1.07 -3.36 -0.91
N VAL A 7 -0.72 -4.27 -0.02
CA VAL A 7 0.66 -4.48 0.40
C VAL A 7 1.13 -5.76 -0.26
N VAL A 8 2.14 -5.66 -1.13
CA VAL A 8 2.60 -6.80 -1.92
C VAL A 8 4.11 -6.93 -1.81
N PRO A 9 4.64 -8.14 -1.93
CA PRO A 9 6.09 -8.31 -1.97
C PRO A 9 6.66 -7.77 -3.26
N SER A 10 7.87 -7.20 -3.17
CA SER A 10 8.56 -6.61 -4.32
C SER A 10 10.04 -6.96 -4.21
N GLY A 11 10.44 -8.09 -4.77
CA GLY A 11 11.79 -8.60 -4.61
C GLY A 11 12.04 -8.97 -3.16
N ASP A 12 13.06 -8.37 -2.56
CA ASP A 12 13.37 -8.55 -1.14
C ASP A 12 12.76 -7.44 -0.27
N ARG A 13 11.83 -6.65 -0.84
CA ARG A 13 11.19 -5.55 -0.16
C ARG A 13 9.68 -5.69 -0.25
N TRP A 14 8.98 -4.70 0.29
CA TRP A 14 7.53 -4.65 0.25
C TRP A 14 7.08 -3.37 -0.41
N ALA A 15 5.93 -3.41 -1.07
CA ALA A 15 5.41 -2.25 -1.78
C ALA A 15 3.95 -2.02 -1.41
N VAL A 16 3.56 -0.75 -1.40
CA VAL A 16 2.18 -0.33 -1.25
C VAL A 16 1.70 0.14 -2.60
N ARG A 17 0.54 -0.36 -3.03
CA ARG A 17 -0.01 -0.03 -4.33
C ARG A 17 -1.52 0.21 -4.22
N GLY A 18 -2.00 1.27 -4.85
CA GLY A 18 -3.43 1.52 -4.94
C GLY A 18 -4.08 0.54 -5.90
N GLU A 19 -5.30 0.13 -5.59
CA GLU A 19 -6.05 -0.79 -6.42
C GLU A 19 -6.23 -0.22 -7.82
N GLY A 20 -5.97 -1.02 -8.83
CA GLY A 20 -6.08 -0.60 -10.21
C GLY A 20 -4.88 0.15 -10.75
N ASN A 21 -3.91 0.51 -9.90
CA ASN A 21 -2.71 1.17 -10.34
C ASN A 21 -1.63 0.15 -10.67
N SER A 22 -0.91 0.37 -11.76
CA SER A 22 0.26 -0.43 -12.09
C SER A 22 1.49 0.08 -11.36
N ARG A 23 1.46 1.32 -10.88
CA ARG A 23 2.57 1.93 -10.17
C ARG A 23 2.48 1.65 -8.68
N LYS A 24 3.64 1.39 -8.08
CA LYS A 24 3.75 1.25 -6.63
C LYS A 24 3.78 2.65 -6.02
N THR A 25 2.97 2.84 -4.98
CA THR A 25 2.91 4.13 -4.29
C THR A 25 4.16 4.32 -3.44
N ARG A 26 4.60 3.27 -2.78
CA ARG A 26 5.74 3.36 -1.87
C ARG A 26 6.40 1.99 -1.77
N ILE A 27 7.72 1.97 -1.60
CA ILE A 27 8.47 0.74 -1.37
C ILE A 27 9.12 0.85 0.00
N THR A 28 9.01 -0.21 0.80
CA THR A 28 9.57 -0.25 2.13
C THR A 28 10.44 -1.49 2.31
N GLN A 29 11.25 -1.51 3.37
CA GLN A 29 12.13 -2.64 3.64
C GLN A 29 11.41 -3.78 4.33
N THR A 30 10.34 -3.50 5.08
CA THR A 30 9.62 -4.51 5.82
C THR A 30 8.13 -4.43 5.54
N GLN A 31 7.46 -5.56 5.73
CA GLN A 31 6.00 -5.63 5.58
C GLN A 31 5.30 -4.70 6.57
N ARG A 32 5.83 -4.63 7.78
CA ARG A 32 5.25 -3.79 8.82
C ARG A 32 5.21 -2.33 8.40
N GLU A 33 6.29 -1.84 7.82
CA GLU A 33 6.34 -0.47 7.34
C GLU A 33 5.33 -0.24 6.21
N ALA A 34 5.24 -1.20 5.30
CA ALA A 34 4.29 -1.11 4.20
C ALA A 34 2.86 -1.08 4.70
N ILE A 35 2.54 -1.90 5.69
CA ILE A 35 1.20 -1.95 6.29
C ILE A 35 0.86 -0.62 6.94
N GLU A 36 1.81 -0.02 7.67
CA GLU A 36 1.58 1.25 8.31
C GLU A 36 1.33 2.37 7.31
N ILE A 37 2.08 2.39 6.22
CA ILE A 37 1.90 3.37 5.15
C ILE A 37 0.55 3.17 4.48
N ALA A 38 0.22 1.91 4.14
CA ALA A 38 -1.04 1.61 3.50
C ALA A 38 -2.22 1.98 4.38
N ARG A 39 -2.10 1.75 5.68
CA ARG A 39 -3.14 2.10 6.65
C ARG A 39 -3.34 3.61 6.71
N THR A 40 -2.25 4.37 6.70
CA THR A 40 -2.31 5.83 6.71
C THR A 40 -2.99 6.34 5.44
N ILE A 41 -2.64 5.81 4.29
CA ILE A 41 -3.25 6.20 3.01
C ILE A 41 -4.73 5.84 3.01
N ALA A 42 -5.07 4.62 3.43
CA ALA A 42 -6.45 4.16 3.45
C ALA A 42 -7.30 5.03 4.37
N ARG A 43 -6.76 5.40 5.52
CA ARG A 43 -7.47 6.25 6.48
C ARG A 43 -7.70 7.64 5.89
N LYS A 44 -6.68 8.19 5.24
CA LYS A 44 -6.76 9.52 4.64
C LYS A 44 -7.79 9.55 3.52
N GLU A 45 -7.87 8.47 2.74
CA GLU A 45 -8.81 8.38 1.62
C GLU A 45 -10.10 7.68 2.00
N GLN A 46 -10.23 7.25 3.25
CA GLN A 46 -11.38 6.49 3.73
C GLN A 46 -11.57 5.21 2.93
N SER A 47 -10.47 4.58 2.54
CA SER A 47 -10.46 3.32 1.80
C SER A 47 -10.21 2.16 2.74
N GLU A 48 -10.36 0.95 2.22
CA GLU A 48 -10.04 -0.25 2.96
C GLU A 48 -8.61 -0.69 2.70
N LEU A 49 -8.00 -1.28 3.72
CA LEU A 49 -6.69 -1.90 3.60
C LEU A 49 -6.89 -3.35 3.16
N VAL A 50 -6.27 -3.69 2.06
CA VAL A 50 -6.36 -5.04 1.50
C VAL A 50 -5.01 -5.76 1.59
#